data_da4d061d547ebe052a82698da2385377
#
_entry.id   da4d061d547ebe052a82698da2385377
#
_cell.length_a   1.000
_cell.length_b   1.000
_cell.length_c   1.000
_cell.angle_alpha   90.00
_cell.angle_beta   90.00
_cell.angle_gamma   90.00
#
_symmetry.space_group_name_H-M   'P 1'
#
loop_
_entity.id
_entity.type
_entity.pdbx_description
1 polymer ?
#
loop_
_entity_poly.entity_id
_entity_poly.type
_entity_poly.pdbx_seq_one_letter_code
_entity_poly.pdbx_strand_id
1 'polypeptide(L)'
;EAVVAVGGGSAIDSSKAIREFALKINNYGKVGLIAVPTTSGTGSEVTSFAVVNDTEAHVKYPLIADSLTADEAILDAELVKSVPPAITADTGMDVFTHALESYVSTAHNEFSSALAEKAIEICGVFLLRAYLDGSDMHARKKMHVASCLAGLSFNTAGLGITHSMAHQ
;
A
#
# COMPACT_ATOMS: atom_id res chain seq x y z
N GLU A 1 -24.23 1.46 -2.87
CA GLU A 1 -23.36 2.64 -2.74
C GLU A 1 -21.92 2.20 -2.59
N ALA A 2 -20.96 3.04 -3.02
CA ALA A 2 -19.54 2.75 -2.91
C ALA A 2 -18.74 4.04 -2.62
N VAL A 3 -17.63 3.87 -1.91
CA VAL A 3 -16.57 4.87 -1.77
C VAL A 3 -15.50 4.57 -2.81
N VAL A 4 -15.07 5.57 -3.57
CA VAL A 4 -13.95 5.46 -4.51
C VAL A 4 -12.80 6.28 -3.95
N ALA A 5 -11.73 5.62 -3.55
CA ALA A 5 -10.53 6.22 -2.99
C ALA A 5 -9.47 6.38 -4.07
N VAL A 6 -9.24 7.61 -4.54
CA VAL A 6 -8.21 7.93 -5.53
C VAL A 6 -7.10 8.73 -4.86
N GLY A 7 -5.89 8.19 -4.77
CA GLY A 7 -4.76 8.88 -4.14
C GLY A 7 -3.67 7.94 -3.63
N GLY A 8 -2.75 8.49 -2.88
CA GLY A 8 -1.72 7.71 -2.16
C GLY A 8 -2.27 7.05 -0.89
N GLY A 9 -1.38 6.44 -0.10
CA GLY A 9 -1.75 5.72 1.13
C GLY A 9 -2.66 6.50 2.05
N SER A 10 -2.36 7.77 2.34
CA SER A 10 -3.18 8.59 3.24
C SER A 10 -4.62 8.79 2.75
N ALA A 11 -4.84 8.94 1.45
CA ALA A 11 -6.19 9.08 0.89
C ALA A 11 -6.97 7.76 0.99
N ILE A 12 -6.30 6.64 0.71
CA ILE A 12 -6.90 5.31 0.79
C ILE A 12 -7.21 4.97 2.26
N ASP A 13 -6.27 5.19 3.18
CA ASP A 13 -6.44 4.95 4.61
C ASP A 13 -7.59 5.79 5.20
N SER A 14 -7.66 7.08 4.84
CA SER A 14 -8.77 7.94 5.24
C SER A 14 -10.12 7.41 4.72
N SER A 15 -10.16 6.94 3.47
CA SER A 15 -11.37 6.38 2.87
C SER A 15 -11.81 5.08 3.53
N LYS A 16 -10.84 4.22 3.94
CA LYS A 16 -11.10 3.02 4.74
C LYS A 16 -11.73 3.38 6.08
N ALA A 17 -11.12 4.34 6.79
CA ALA A 17 -11.63 4.80 8.09
C ALA A 17 -13.03 5.41 7.95
N ILE A 18 -13.25 6.28 6.97
CA ILE A 18 -14.56 6.91 6.71
C ILE A 18 -15.62 5.83 6.44
N ARG A 19 -15.33 4.85 5.58
CA ARG A 19 -16.25 3.73 5.31
C ARG A 19 -16.59 2.97 6.58
N GLU A 20 -15.58 2.60 7.36
CA GLU A 20 -15.75 1.83 8.60
C GLU A 20 -16.62 2.59 9.62
N PHE A 21 -16.38 3.89 9.80
CA PHE A 21 -17.19 4.72 10.68
C PHE A 21 -18.62 4.92 10.15
N ALA A 22 -18.80 5.13 8.85
CA ALA A 22 -20.12 5.28 8.24
C ALA A 22 -20.96 4.02 8.45
N LEU A 23 -20.39 2.83 8.28
CA LEU A 23 -21.06 1.56 8.53
C LEU A 23 -21.47 1.39 9.99
N LYS A 24 -20.64 1.83 10.94
CA LYS A 24 -20.90 1.70 12.38
C LYS A 24 -21.94 2.71 12.91
N ILE A 25 -21.89 3.95 12.43
CA ILE A 25 -22.71 5.05 12.97
C ILE A 25 -24.10 5.07 12.34
N ASN A 26 -24.21 4.88 11.04
CA ASN A 26 -25.46 5.14 10.31
C ASN A 26 -26.24 3.89 9.94
N ASN A 27 -25.78 2.72 10.35
CA ASN A 27 -26.41 1.44 10.01
C ASN A 27 -26.66 1.31 8.47
N TYR A 28 -25.82 1.95 7.66
CA TYR A 28 -25.84 1.78 6.23
C TYR A 28 -25.62 0.31 5.91
N GLY A 29 -26.33 -0.19 4.92
CA GLY A 29 -26.05 -1.51 4.37
C GLY A 29 -24.61 -1.61 3.84
N LYS A 30 -24.31 -2.65 3.11
CA LYS A 30 -22.96 -2.85 2.54
C LYS A 30 -22.57 -1.64 1.66
N VAL A 31 -21.48 -0.95 2.01
CA VAL A 31 -20.85 0.12 1.22
C VAL A 31 -19.53 -0.44 0.68
N GLY A 32 -19.42 -0.55 -0.65
CA GLY A 32 -18.19 -1.00 -1.31
C GLY A 32 -17.05 0.02 -1.17
N LEU A 33 -15.80 -0.44 -1.26
CA LEU A 33 -14.62 0.42 -1.38
C LEU A 33 -13.81 0.02 -2.60
N ILE A 34 -13.61 0.97 -3.50
CA ILE A 34 -12.74 0.82 -4.67
C ILE A 34 -11.51 1.68 -4.43
N ALA A 35 -10.34 1.09 -4.40
CA ALA A 35 -9.08 1.80 -4.20
C ALA A 35 -8.31 1.98 -5.52
N VAL A 36 -7.89 3.20 -5.80
CA VAL A 36 -7.15 3.57 -7.02
C VAL A 36 -5.88 4.30 -6.58
N PRO A 37 -4.77 3.59 -6.34
CA PRO A 37 -3.54 4.20 -5.85
C PRO A 37 -2.86 5.07 -6.90
N THR A 38 -2.38 6.25 -6.48
CA THR A 38 -1.59 7.18 -7.29
C THR A 38 -0.12 7.24 -6.86
N THR A 39 0.31 6.34 -5.99
CA THR A 39 1.71 6.10 -5.60
C THR A 39 2.00 4.60 -5.64
N SER A 40 3.25 4.23 -5.85
CA SER A 40 3.71 2.84 -5.83
C SER A 40 4.56 2.64 -4.57
N GLY A 41 3.92 2.39 -3.43
CA GLY A 41 4.61 2.34 -2.14
C GLY A 41 3.85 1.54 -1.09
N THR A 42 2.81 2.11 -0.52
CA THR A 42 2.17 1.64 0.70
C THR A 42 1.44 0.31 0.60
N GLY A 43 0.98 -0.08 -0.60
CA GLY A 43 0.12 -1.26 -0.75
C GLY A 43 -1.24 -1.14 -0.03
N SER A 44 -1.64 0.08 0.37
CA SER A 44 -2.88 0.28 1.13
C SER A 44 -4.12 -0.21 0.38
N GLU A 45 -4.10 -0.23 -0.93
CA GLU A 45 -5.20 -0.70 -1.78
C GLU A 45 -5.58 -2.17 -1.58
N VAL A 46 -4.68 -2.98 -1.01
CA VAL A 46 -4.88 -4.44 -0.81
C VAL A 46 -4.70 -4.89 0.63
N THR A 47 -4.57 -3.95 1.58
CA THR A 47 -4.30 -4.30 2.98
C THR A 47 -5.49 -4.04 3.89
N SER A 48 -5.55 -4.78 5.00
CA SER A 48 -6.52 -4.63 6.08
C SER A 48 -6.09 -3.59 7.13
N PHE A 49 -5.11 -2.75 6.79
CA PHE A 49 -4.57 -1.69 7.64
C PHE A 49 -5.01 -0.32 7.16
N ALA A 50 -5.18 0.62 8.10
CA ALA A 50 -5.27 2.05 7.82
C ALA A 50 -4.54 2.81 8.92
N VAL A 51 -3.64 3.73 8.56
CA VAL A 51 -2.90 4.54 9.52
C VAL A 51 -3.56 5.91 9.61
N VAL A 52 -4.09 6.24 10.77
CA VAL A 52 -4.74 7.53 11.06
C VAL A 52 -3.81 8.37 11.93
N ASN A 53 -3.59 9.62 11.52
CA ASN A 53 -2.81 10.57 12.32
C ASN A 53 -3.73 11.38 13.23
N ASP A 54 -3.49 11.32 14.52
CA ASP A 54 -4.00 12.30 15.46
C ASP A 54 -3.05 13.51 15.46
N THR A 55 -3.50 14.59 14.86
CA THR A 55 -2.67 15.80 14.70
C THR A 55 -2.54 16.61 15.99
N GLU A 56 -3.44 16.41 16.95
CA GLU A 56 -3.39 17.08 18.26
C GLU A 56 -2.44 16.33 19.20
N ALA A 57 -2.53 15.02 19.25
CA ALA A 57 -1.66 14.19 20.09
C ALA A 57 -0.30 13.87 19.41
N HIS A 58 -0.11 14.18 18.12
CA HIS A 58 1.05 13.81 17.31
C HIS A 58 1.34 12.31 17.32
N VAL A 59 0.29 11.47 17.30
CA VAL A 59 0.40 10.01 17.36
C VAL A 59 -0.24 9.39 16.11
N LYS A 60 0.39 8.34 15.60
CA LYS A 60 -0.15 7.50 14.53
C LYS A 60 -0.86 6.29 15.11
N TYR A 61 -2.12 6.11 14.75
CA TYR A 61 -2.91 4.95 15.17
C TYR A 61 -3.13 3.99 13.99
N PRO A 62 -2.57 2.78 14.04
CA PRO A 62 -2.94 1.75 13.07
C PRO A 62 -4.33 1.20 13.41
N LEU A 63 -5.24 1.30 12.48
CA LEU A 63 -6.51 0.57 12.49
C LEU A 63 -6.28 -0.75 11.75
N ILE A 64 -6.70 -1.85 12.34
CA ILE A 64 -6.53 -3.19 11.77
C ILE A 64 -7.85 -3.93 11.84
N ALA A 65 -8.43 -4.22 10.69
CA ALA A 65 -9.66 -5.01 10.59
C ALA A 65 -9.83 -5.52 9.14
N ASP A 66 -10.32 -6.73 8.98
CA ASP A 66 -10.60 -7.29 7.63
C ASP A 66 -11.57 -6.42 6.83
N SER A 67 -12.49 -5.75 7.53
CA SER A 67 -13.44 -4.79 6.93
C SER A 67 -12.76 -3.58 6.29
N LEU A 68 -11.50 -3.28 6.59
CA LEU A 68 -10.75 -2.17 5.98
C LEU A 68 -10.19 -2.52 4.60
N THR A 69 -10.14 -3.78 4.23
CA THR A 69 -9.69 -4.20 2.90
C THR A 69 -10.64 -3.67 1.82
N ALA A 70 -10.10 -3.09 0.76
CA ALA A 70 -10.91 -2.66 -0.37
C ALA A 70 -11.54 -3.86 -1.09
N ASP A 71 -12.76 -3.69 -1.60
CA ASP A 71 -13.44 -4.73 -2.39
C ASP A 71 -12.79 -4.87 -3.77
N GLU A 72 -12.26 -3.76 -4.32
CA GLU A 72 -11.55 -3.72 -5.60
C GLU A 72 -10.35 -2.78 -5.52
N ALA A 73 -9.24 -3.14 -6.18
CA ALA A 73 -8.07 -2.30 -6.39
C ALA A 73 -7.83 -2.11 -7.90
N ILE A 74 -7.76 -0.86 -8.35
CA ILE A 74 -7.50 -0.53 -9.76
C ILE A 74 -6.09 0.02 -9.88
N LEU A 75 -5.20 -0.74 -10.51
CA LEU A 75 -3.80 -0.38 -10.73
C LEU A 75 -3.63 0.22 -12.13
N ASP A 76 -3.61 1.54 -12.23
CA ASP A 76 -3.36 2.25 -13.49
C ASP A 76 -2.03 3.01 -13.44
N ALA A 77 -1.06 2.55 -14.23
CA ALA A 77 0.27 3.14 -14.27
C ALA A 77 0.28 4.59 -14.79
N GLU A 78 -0.71 5.04 -15.53
CA GLU A 78 -0.81 6.44 -15.97
C GLU A 78 -0.98 7.40 -14.77
N LEU A 79 -1.61 6.96 -13.70
CA LEU A 79 -1.83 7.76 -12.50
C LEU A 79 -0.54 7.98 -11.67
N VAL A 80 0.48 7.15 -11.87
CA VAL A 80 1.78 7.28 -11.17
C VAL A 80 2.87 7.89 -12.06
N LYS A 81 2.54 8.28 -13.30
CA LYS A 81 3.48 8.84 -14.27
C LYS A 81 4.10 10.17 -13.80
N SER A 82 3.31 11.01 -13.16
CA SER A 82 3.72 12.33 -12.69
C SER A 82 4.40 12.33 -11.31
N VAL A 83 4.57 11.16 -10.68
CA VAL A 83 5.23 11.07 -9.37
C VAL A 83 6.69 11.50 -9.49
N PRO A 84 7.14 12.50 -8.70
CA PRO A 84 8.51 13.03 -8.77
C PRO A 84 9.56 11.95 -8.43
N PRO A 85 10.80 12.08 -8.93
CA PRO A 85 11.87 11.11 -8.67
C PRO A 85 12.11 10.85 -7.18
N ALA A 86 12.15 11.89 -6.33
CA ALA A 86 12.34 11.73 -4.88
C ALA A 86 11.25 10.82 -4.27
N ILE A 87 9.98 11.11 -4.58
CA ILE A 87 8.86 10.28 -4.08
C ILE A 87 8.92 8.86 -4.69
N THR A 88 9.34 8.74 -5.96
CA THR A 88 9.54 7.42 -6.59
C THR A 88 10.59 6.59 -5.85
N ALA A 89 11.70 7.22 -5.43
CA ALA A 89 12.75 6.55 -4.65
C ALA A 89 12.24 6.13 -3.27
N ASP A 90 11.64 7.08 -2.53
CA ASP A 90 11.15 6.84 -1.18
C ASP A 90 10.08 5.72 -1.16
N THR A 91 9.06 5.85 -2.00
CA THR A 91 7.99 4.85 -2.06
C THR A 91 8.45 3.52 -2.63
N GLY A 92 9.41 3.52 -3.56
CA GLY A 92 9.99 2.29 -4.11
C GLY A 92 10.87 1.55 -3.10
N MET A 93 11.61 2.28 -2.27
CA MET A 93 12.34 1.66 -1.14
C MET A 93 11.40 1.13 -0.07
N ASP A 94 10.26 1.79 0.14
CA ASP A 94 9.19 1.30 1.01
C ASP A 94 8.65 -0.05 0.50
N VAL A 95 8.37 -0.17 -0.80
CA VAL A 95 7.99 -1.46 -1.43
C VAL A 95 9.02 -2.54 -1.17
N PHE A 96 10.30 -2.23 -1.37
CA PHE A 96 11.38 -3.19 -1.13
C PHE A 96 11.44 -3.61 0.33
N THR A 97 11.29 -2.67 1.26
CA THR A 97 11.31 -2.93 2.70
C THR A 97 10.10 -3.76 3.13
N HIS A 98 8.89 -3.43 2.64
CA HIS A 98 7.68 -4.22 2.86
C HIS A 98 7.89 -5.69 2.45
N ALA A 99 8.40 -5.90 1.23
CA ALA A 99 8.63 -7.24 0.70
C ALA A 99 9.70 -7.99 1.52
N LEU A 100 10.82 -7.32 1.84
CA LEU A 100 11.90 -7.94 2.61
C LEU A 100 11.46 -8.31 4.03
N GLU A 101 10.79 -7.39 4.76
CA GLU A 101 10.31 -7.67 6.10
C GLU A 101 9.25 -8.77 6.11
N SER A 102 8.35 -8.77 5.14
CA SER A 102 7.37 -9.85 4.97
C SER A 102 8.04 -11.20 4.71
N TYR A 103 9.08 -11.22 3.88
CA TYR A 103 9.82 -12.45 3.53
C TYR A 103 10.53 -13.07 4.74
N VAL A 104 11.14 -12.24 5.61
CA VAL A 104 11.84 -12.70 6.81
C VAL A 104 10.95 -12.77 8.06
N SER A 105 9.69 -12.46 7.94
CA SER A 105 8.73 -12.51 9.06
C SER A 105 8.59 -13.94 9.60
N THR A 106 8.43 -14.07 10.90
CA THR A 106 8.12 -15.35 11.54
C THR A 106 6.73 -15.90 11.20
N ALA A 107 5.85 -15.06 10.65
CA ALA A 107 4.51 -15.43 10.20
C ALA A 107 4.43 -15.64 8.67
N HIS A 108 5.58 -15.66 7.96
CA HIS A 108 5.59 -15.92 6.53
C HIS A 108 5.09 -17.34 6.18
N ASN A 109 4.61 -17.49 4.97
CA ASN A 109 4.25 -18.78 4.38
C ASN A 109 4.61 -18.76 2.88
N GLU A 110 4.44 -19.90 2.20
CA GLU A 110 4.82 -20.03 0.79
C GLU A 110 4.14 -19.00 -0.11
N PHE A 111 2.89 -18.61 0.18
CA PHE A 111 2.17 -17.61 -0.62
C PHE A 111 2.74 -16.20 -0.40
N SER A 112 2.91 -15.78 0.86
CA SER A 112 3.49 -14.48 1.16
C SER A 112 4.93 -14.38 0.69
N SER A 113 5.74 -15.45 0.85
CA SER A 113 7.12 -15.50 0.39
C SER A 113 7.22 -15.37 -1.14
N ALA A 114 6.39 -16.08 -1.89
CA ALA A 114 6.38 -15.97 -3.36
C ALA A 114 6.02 -14.54 -3.85
N LEU A 115 5.07 -13.88 -3.18
CA LEU A 115 4.71 -12.49 -3.49
C LEU A 115 5.85 -11.52 -3.13
N ALA A 116 6.49 -11.71 -1.97
CA ALA A 116 7.63 -10.92 -1.53
C ALA A 116 8.83 -11.06 -2.48
N GLU A 117 9.21 -12.28 -2.83
CA GLU A 117 10.31 -12.56 -3.78
C GLU A 117 10.06 -11.86 -5.12
N LYS A 118 8.83 -11.94 -5.63
CA LYS A 118 8.49 -11.29 -6.88
C LYS A 118 8.54 -9.77 -6.79
N ALA A 119 8.10 -9.18 -5.69
CA ALA A 119 8.21 -7.74 -5.45
C ALA A 119 9.69 -7.30 -5.38
N ILE A 120 10.54 -8.03 -4.65
CA ILE A 120 11.98 -7.77 -4.56
C ILE A 120 12.64 -7.84 -5.93
N GLU A 121 12.38 -8.89 -6.70
CA GLU A 121 12.89 -9.04 -8.08
C GLU A 121 12.54 -7.84 -8.95
N ILE A 122 11.28 -7.41 -8.92
CA ILE A 122 10.81 -6.26 -9.71
C ILE A 122 11.50 -4.97 -9.25
N CYS A 123 11.59 -4.72 -7.94
CA CYS A 123 12.27 -3.55 -7.41
C CYS A 123 13.74 -3.49 -7.85
N GLY A 124 14.47 -4.61 -7.78
CA GLY A 124 15.87 -4.69 -8.19
C GLY A 124 16.12 -4.33 -9.64
N VAL A 125 15.13 -4.56 -10.51
CA VAL A 125 15.25 -4.27 -11.95
C VAL A 125 14.69 -2.90 -12.34
N PHE A 126 13.55 -2.50 -11.74
CA PHE A 126 12.74 -1.40 -12.27
C PHE A 126 12.75 -0.14 -11.43
N LEU A 127 13.11 -0.18 -10.13
CA LEU A 127 13.10 1.01 -9.29
C LEU A 127 14.03 2.09 -9.80
N LEU A 128 15.30 1.74 -10.11
CA LEU A 128 16.26 2.70 -10.63
C LEU A 128 15.81 3.27 -11.98
N ARG A 129 15.21 2.47 -12.84
CA ARG A 129 14.69 2.93 -14.14
C ARG A 129 13.54 3.93 -13.95
N ALA A 130 12.58 3.62 -13.09
CA ALA A 130 11.45 4.51 -12.78
C ALA A 130 11.91 5.82 -12.12
N TYR A 131 12.99 5.78 -11.34
CA TYR A 131 13.61 6.95 -10.72
C TYR A 131 14.32 7.85 -11.74
N LEU A 132 15.13 7.26 -12.62
CA LEU A 132 15.92 8.00 -13.61
C LEU A 132 15.06 8.55 -14.76
N ASP A 133 14.06 7.82 -15.16
CA ASP A 133 13.11 8.21 -16.22
C ASP A 133 11.66 7.97 -15.78
N GLY A 134 11.03 9.03 -15.30
CA GLY A 134 9.62 8.99 -14.89
C GLY A 134 8.65 8.72 -16.06
N SER A 135 9.09 8.85 -17.31
CA SER A 135 8.30 8.56 -18.52
C SER A 135 8.39 7.09 -18.96
N ASP A 136 9.29 6.29 -18.36
CA ASP A 136 9.35 4.84 -18.58
C ASP A 136 8.11 4.14 -18.00
N MET A 137 7.03 4.14 -18.79
CA MET A 137 5.75 3.56 -18.38
C MET A 137 5.83 2.06 -18.07
N HIS A 138 6.81 1.35 -18.68
CA HIS A 138 7.03 -0.04 -18.35
C HIS A 138 7.57 -0.20 -16.93
N ALA A 139 8.57 0.61 -16.55
CA ALA A 139 9.11 0.62 -15.20
C ALA A 139 8.06 1.10 -14.19
N ARG A 140 7.31 2.16 -14.49
CA ARG A 140 6.19 2.64 -13.65
C ARG A 140 5.16 1.53 -13.38
N LYS A 141 4.70 0.85 -14.43
CA LYS A 141 3.75 -0.26 -14.30
C LYS A 141 4.32 -1.41 -13.45
N LYS A 142 5.59 -1.75 -13.64
CA LYS A 142 6.25 -2.80 -12.86
C LYS A 142 6.33 -2.43 -11.38
N MET A 143 6.77 -1.21 -11.06
CA MET A 143 6.82 -0.75 -9.67
C MET A 143 5.43 -0.67 -9.03
N HIS A 144 4.39 -0.29 -9.79
CA HIS A 144 3.02 -0.25 -9.30
C HIS A 144 2.50 -1.66 -8.94
N VAL A 145 2.81 -2.65 -9.78
CA VAL A 145 2.51 -4.06 -9.47
C VAL A 145 3.33 -4.57 -8.29
N ALA A 146 4.63 -4.20 -8.18
CA ALA A 146 5.46 -4.61 -7.05
C ALA A 146 4.92 -4.08 -5.72
N SER A 147 4.43 -2.84 -5.67
CA SER A 147 3.76 -2.26 -4.51
C SER A 147 2.55 -3.10 -4.06
N CYS A 148 1.70 -3.47 -4.99
CA CYS A 148 0.55 -4.33 -4.72
C CYS A 148 0.97 -5.72 -4.21
N LEU A 149 1.96 -6.35 -4.85
CA LEU A 149 2.48 -7.67 -4.44
C LEU A 149 3.07 -7.63 -3.02
N ALA A 150 3.85 -6.59 -2.70
CA ALA A 150 4.39 -6.38 -1.36
C ALA A 150 3.26 -6.18 -0.34
N GLY A 151 2.22 -5.40 -0.70
CA GLY A 151 1.02 -5.18 0.10
C GLY A 151 0.31 -6.48 0.46
N LEU A 152 0.04 -7.32 -0.54
CA LEU A 152 -0.58 -8.64 -0.35
C LEU A 152 0.30 -9.57 0.51
N SER A 153 1.62 -9.49 0.34
CA SER A 153 2.56 -10.29 1.12
C SER A 153 2.53 -9.91 2.60
N PHE A 154 2.77 -8.63 2.93
CA PHE A 154 2.82 -8.22 4.33
C PHE A 154 1.44 -8.18 5.00
N ASN A 155 0.36 -8.05 4.25
CA ASN A 155 -0.98 -8.20 4.81
C ASN A 155 -1.20 -9.59 5.42
N THR A 156 -0.48 -10.59 4.92
CA THR A 156 -0.52 -11.96 5.43
C THR A 156 0.55 -12.22 6.49
N ALA A 157 1.79 -11.80 6.22
CA ALA A 157 2.95 -12.15 7.04
C ALA A 157 3.30 -11.10 8.11
N GLY A 158 2.72 -9.89 8.01
CA GLY A 158 3.08 -8.76 8.85
C GLY A 158 4.39 -8.09 8.41
N LEU A 159 4.76 -7.04 9.14
CA LEU A 159 5.98 -6.26 8.97
C LEU A 159 6.92 -6.50 10.15
N GLY A 160 8.13 -5.93 10.09
CA GLY A 160 9.18 -6.16 11.05
C GLY A 160 9.63 -4.90 11.78
N ILE A 161 10.91 -4.91 12.17
CA ILE A 161 11.50 -3.89 13.05
C ILE A 161 11.66 -2.53 12.38
N THR A 162 11.90 -2.49 11.06
CA THR A 162 12.08 -1.22 10.33
C THR A 162 10.80 -0.39 10.41
N HIS A 163 9.66 -0.99 10.11
CA HIS A 163 8.37 -0.32 10.20
C HIS A 163 7.99 0.01 11.65
N SER A 164 8.30 -0.88 12.60
CA SER A 164 8.07 -0.62 14.02
C SER A 164 8.84 0.60 14.52
N MET A 165 10.05 0.83 14.02
CA MET A 165 10.86 2.02 14.35
C MET A 165 10.40 3.27 13.61
N ALA A 166 10.01 3.14 12.34
CA ALA A 166 9.61 4.28 11.52
C ALA A 166 8.25 4.90 11.93
N HIS A 167 7.43 4.16 12.66
CA HIS A 167 6.09 4.60 13.08
C HIS A 167 6.04 5.17 14.52
N GLN A 168 7.20 5.34 15.19
CA GLN A 168 7.29 5.90 16.56
C GLN A 168 7.18 7.41 16.61
#